data_2f68297a2026fdf11e4869bed0d64624
#
_entry.id   2f68297a2026fdf11e4869bed0d64624
#
_cell.length_a   1.000
_cell.length_b   1.000
_cell.length_c   1.000
_cell.angle_alpha   90.00
_cell.angle_beta   90.00
_cell.angle_gamma   90.00
#
_symmetry.space_group_name_H-M   'P 1'
#
loop_
_entity.id
_entity.type
_entity.pdbx_description
1 polymer ?
#
loop_
_entity_poly.entity_id
_entity_poly.type
_entity_poly.pdbx_seq_one_letter_code
_entity_poly.pdbx_strand_id
1 'polypeptide(L)'
;DVTYVQLHNSHGKRTNENLAERIPQLTPEQAQSEAERFEARIIELSDENHTKATSPPTAANPQGTIVGLPGVKELLAQINAGSKPDNHGWAVVTSATGDYARKALRSTRVSDLPPVFVSSDDVQNGKPHPQPYLMGSEMSKKDISKCIVVEDAPAGVLSGKRAGARVLACMTTHGAERLWKNGADYVVKDLSCVSAKWENGQVV
;
A
#
# COMPACT_ATOMS: atom_id res chain seq x y z
N ASP A 1 24.19 -10.84 3.78
CA ASP A 1 23.43 -11.03 2.53
C ASP A 1 21.96 -11.25 2.87
N VAL A 2 21.06 -10.47 2.28
CA VAL A 2 19.61 -10.62 2.46
C VAL A 2 19.09 -11.62 1.44
N THR A 3 18.44 -12.67 1.90
CA THR A 3 17.90 -13.71 1.01
C THR A 3 16.53 -13.29 0.45
N TYR A 4 16.11 -13.88 -0.69
CA TYR A 4 14.78 -13.69 -1.28
C TYR A 4 13.64 -13.96 -0.28
N VAL A 5 13.77 -15.02 0.53
CA VAL A 5 12.77 -15.38 1.56
C VAL A 5 12.66 -14.29 2.63
N GLN A 6 13.78 -13.65 3.00
CA GLN A 6 13.77 -12.57 3.98
C GLN A 6 13.07 -11.32 3.42
N LEU A 7 13.32 -10.96 2.16
CA LEU A 7 12.65 -9.85 1.49
C LEU A 7 11.15 -10.13 1.36
N HIS A 8 10.78 -11.33 0.95
CA HIS A 8 9.37 -11.70 0.75
C HIS A 8 8.52 -11.66 2.04
N ASN A 9 9.12 -11.95 3.19
CA ASN A 9 8.42 -11.88 4.49
C ASN A 9 8.37 -10.48 5.10
N SER A 10 8.99 -9.47 4.47
CA SER A 10 9.00 -8.09 4.97
C SER A 10 7.84 -7.23 4.47
N HIS A 11 7.13 -7.67 3.42
CA HIS A 11 6.01 -6.91 2.86
C HIS A 11 4.89 -6.68 3.87
N GLY A 12 4.34 -5.45 3.85
CA GLY A 12 3.20 -5.05 4.68
C GLY A 12 3.55 -4.58 6.09
N LYS A 13 4.80 -4.76 6.56
CA LYS A 13 5.32 -4.19 7.81
C LYS A 13 6.09 -2.90 7.55
N ARG A 14 6.32 -2.13 8.60
CA ARG A 14 7.20 -0.94 8.52
C ARG A 14 8.63 -1.33 8.24
N THR A 15 9.34 -0.50 7.47
CA THR A 15 10.75 -0.73 7.13
C THR A 15 11.64 -0.75 8.36
N ASN A 16 11.45 0.17 9.32
CA ASN A 16 12.20 0.22 10.58
C ASN A 16 11.96 -1.02 11.46
N GLU A 17 10.72 -1.53 11.53
CA GLU A 17 10.39 -2.77 12.26
C GLU A 17 11.11 -3.98 11.63
N ASN A 18 11.10 -4.07 10.29
CA ASN A 18 11.80 -5.11 9.56
C ASN A 18 13.33 -5.05 9.79
N LEU A 19 13.90 -3.84 9.85
CA LEU A 19 15.32 -3.64 10.15
C LEU A 19 15.65 -4.04 11.58
N ALA A 20 14.87 -3.63 12.57
CA ALA A 20 15.07 -4.00 13.98
C ALA A 20 14.97 -5.52 14.21
N GLU A 21 14.02 -6.20 13.54
CA GLU A 21 13.91 -7.67 13.60
C GLU A 21 15.15 -8.39 13.05
N ARG A 22 15.81 -7.82 12.04
CA ARG A 22 16.93 -8.46 11.32
C ARG A 22 18.30 -8.04 11.79
N ILE A 23 18.41 -6.85 12.32
CA ILE A 23 19.63 -6.24 12.83
C ILE A 23 19.36 -5.77 14.26
N PRO A 24 19.30 -6.70 15.24
CA PRO A 24 18.93 -6.39 16.64
C PRO A 24 19.90 -5.41 17.33
N GLN A 25 21.06 -5.13 16.72
CA GLN A 25 22.06 -4.19 17.22
C GLN A 25 21.67 -2.72 16.96
N LEU A 26 20.72 -2.45 16.07
CA LEU A 26 20.27 -1.09 15.79
C LEU A 26 19.42 -0.57 16.96
N THR A 27 19.68 0.66 17.38
CA THR A 27 18.73 1.37 18.24
C THR A 27 17.47 1.72 17.45
N PRO A 28 16.34 2.02 18.09
CA PRO A 28 15.13 2.45 17.38
C PRO A 28 15.37 3.65 16.46
N GLU A 29 16.17 4.63 16.88
CA GLU A 29 16.53 5.82 16.11
C GLU A 29 17.39 5.45 14.88
N GLN A 30 18.34 4.51 15.04
CA GLN A 30 19.14 4.01 13.94
C GLN A 30 18.29 3.23 12.93
N ALA A 31 17.37 2.38 13.41
CA ALA A 31 16.47 1.64 12.53
C ALA A 31 15.55 2.59 11.74
N GLN A 32 15.08 3.67 12.35
CA GLN A 32 14.30 4.70 11.68
C GLN A 32 15.11 5.44 10.62
N SER A 33 16.31 5.93 10.96
CA SER A 33 17.20 6.63 10.03
C SER A 33 17.60 5.75 8.82
N GLU A 34 17.88 4.46 9.06
CA GLU A 34 18.19 3.52 7.99
C GLU A 34 16.97 3.19 7.11
N ALA A 35 15.77 3.15 7.67
CA ALA A 35 14.54 2.99 6.91
C ALA A 35 14.33 4.17 5.95
N GLU A 36 14.47 5.39 6.43
CA GLU A 36 14.37 6.62 5.62
C GLU A 36 15.41 6.66 4.52
N ARG A 37 16.68 6.33 4.85
CA ARG A 37 17.76 6.25 3.87
C ARG A 37 17.48 5.20 2.79
N PHE A 38 16.99 4.02 3.19
CA PHE A 38 16.68 2.94 2.27
C PHE A 38 15.54 3.33 1.31
N GLU A 39 14.46 3.90 1.85
CA GLU A 39 13.30 4.33 1.06
C GLU A 39 13.67 5.49 0.13
N ALA A 40 14.47 6.46 0.57
CA ALA A 40 14.97 7.52 -0.28
C ALA A 40 15.79 6.97 -1.45
N ARG A 41 16.65 5.97 -1.19
CA ARG A 41 17.47 5.35 -2.25
C ARG A 41 16.63 4.61 -3.30
N ILE A 42 15.49 4.03 -2.92
CA ILE A 42 14.55 3.42 -3.89
C ILE A 42 14.02 4.48 -4.86
N ILE A 43 13.62 5.64 -4.38
CA ILE A 43 13.16 6.75 -5.23
C ILE A 43 14.25 7.21 -6.19
N GLU A 44 15.46 7.47 -5.66
CA GLU A 44 16.61 7.90 -6.48
C GLU A 44 16.92 6.89 -7.59
N LEU A 45 16.97 5.59 -7.26
CA LEU A 45 17.22 4.53 -8.25
C LEU A 45 16.09 4.44 -9.29
N SER A 46 14.84 4.61 -8.85
CA SER A 46 13.70 4.64 -9.76
C SER A 46 13.82 5.80 -10.75
N ASP A 47 14.16 6.99 -10.28
CA ASP A 47 14.30 8.17 -11.13
C ASP A 47 15.51 8.05 -12.08
N GLU A 48 16.65 7.56 -11.58
CA GLU A 48 17.83 7.26 -12.41
C GLU A 48 17.47 6.26 -13.53
N ASN A 49 16.72 5.20 -13.21
CA ASN A 49 16.34 4.17 -14.17
C ASN A 49 15.27 4.69 -15.17
N HIS A 50 14.34 5.55 -14.73
CA HIS A 50 13.42 6.22 -15.65
C HIS A 50 14.15 7.00 -16.74
N THR A 51 15.24 7.70 -16.40
CA THR A 51 16.04 8.46 -17.39
C THR A 51 16.82 7.56 -18.34
N LYS A 52 17.13 6.32 -17.94
CA LYS A 52 17.87 5.34 -18.75
C LYS A 52 16.94 4.39 -19.53
N ALA A 53 15.66 4.40 -19.24
CA ALA A 53 14.70 3.48 -19.84
C ALA A 53 14.59 3.67 -21.36
N THR A 54 14.67 2.59 -22.11
CA THR A 54 14.58 2.60 -23.59
C THR A 54 13.14 2.57 -24.10
N SER A 55 12.19 2.30 -23.20
CA SER A 55 10.73 2.31 -23.45
C SER A 55 10.02 2.67 -22.14
N PRO A 56 8.75 3.10 -22.17
CA PRO A 56 8.00 3.37 -20.95
C PRO A 56 7.96 2.14 -20.03
N PRO A 57 8.39 2.26 -18.75
CA PRO A 57 8.31 1.17 -17.80
C PRO A 57 6.86 0.75 -17.53
N THR A 58 6.65 -0.56 -17.39
CA THR A 58 5.33 -1.16 -17.10
C THR A 58 5.43 -2.21 -16.02
N ALA A 59 4.31 -2.66 -15.47
CA ALA A 59 4.30 -3.76 -14.49
C ALA A 59 4.92 -5.06 -15.04
N ALA A 60 4.81 -5.31 -16.34
CA ALA A 60 5.44 -6.47 -16.99
C ALA A 60 6.94 -6.27 -17.27
N ASN A 61 7.38 -5.01 -17.42
CA ASN A 61 8.79 -4.65 -17.63
C ASN A 61 9.12 -3.35 -16.87
N PRO A 62 9.34 -3.41 -15.55
CA PRO A 62 9.52 -2.23 -14.72
C PRO A 62 10.88 -1.55 -14.90
N GLN A 63 11.86 -2.20 -15.47
CA GLN A 63 13.22 -1.67 -15.72
C GLN A 63 13.87 -1.04 -14.47
N GLY A 64 13.55 -1.57 -13.28
CA GLY A 64 14.06 -1.05 -12.00
C GLY A 64 13.41 0.27 -11.57
N THR A 65 12.23 0.60 -12.08
CA THR A 65 11.46 1.79 -11.70
C THR A 65 10.22 1.42 -10.87
N ILE A 66 9.66 2.40 -10.16
CA ILE A 66 8.35 2.25 -9.50
C ILE A 66 7.26 2.45 -10.55
N VAL A 67 6.39 1.44 -10.69
CA VAL A 67 5.32 1.44 -11.70
C VAL A 67 3.96 1.15 -11.07
N GLY A 68 2.90 1.62 -11.73
CA GLY A 68 1.54 1.22 -11.37
C GLY A 68 1.27 -0.23 -11.73
N LEU A 69 0.64 -0.97 -10.83
CA LEU A 69 0.23 -2.35 -11.08
C LEU A 69 -1.05 -2.43 -11.93
N PRO A 70 -1.32 -3.60 -12.57
CA PRO A 70 -2.48 -3.74 -13.45
C PRO A 70 -3.80 -3.41 -12.76
N GLY A 71 -4.65 -2.66 -13.43
CA GLY A 71 -5.99 -2.28 -13.00
C GLY A 71 -6.07 -1.11 -12.01
N VAL A 72 -4.93 -0.68 -11.42
CA VAL A 72 -4.93 0.41 -10.42
C VAL A 72 -5.42 1.72 -11.02
N LYS A 73 -4.90 2.10 -12.18
CA LYS A 73 -5.25 3.35 -12.85
C LYS A 73 -6.73 3.38 -13.24
N GLU A 74 -7.22 2.29 -13.81
CA GLU A 74 -8.59 2.12 -14.27
C GLU A 74 -9.58 2.16 -13.11
N LEU A 75 -9.28 1.44 -12.01
CA LEU A 75 -10.11 1.41 -10.82
C LEU A 75 -10.17 2.79 -10.15
N LEU A 76 -9.03 3.45 -9.96
CA LEU A 76 -8.99 4.80 -9.38
C LEU A 76 -9.69 5.84 -10.27
N ALA A 77 -9.62 5.71 -11.59
CA ALA A 77 -10.36 6.57 -12.50
C ALA A 77 -11.89 6.40 -12.33
N GLN A 78 -12.38 5.17 -12.16
CA GLN A 78 -13.79 4.89 -11.90
C GLN A 78 -14.25 5.49 -10.56
N ILE A 79 -13.45 5.36 -9.51
CA ILE A 79 -13.75 5.93 -8.20
C ILE A 79 -13.71 7.47 -8.26
N ASN A 80 -12.70 8.05 -8.89
CA ASN A 80 -12.55 9.51 -8.99
C ASN A 80 -13.66 10.16 -9.83
N ALA A 81 -14.25 9.45 -10.79
CA ALA A 81 -15.34 9.97 -11.62
C ALA A 81 -16.60 10.38 -10.83
N GLY A 82 -16.87 9.74 -9.68
CA GLY A 82 -17.98 10.10 -8.80
C GLY A 82 -17.55 10.76 -7.48
N SER A 83 -16.25 11.07 -7.33
CA SER A 83 -15.68 11.71 -6.16
C SER A 83 -16.24 13.11 -5.93
N LYS A 84 -16.41 13.48 -4.64
CA LYS A 84 -16.83 14.82 -4.20
C LYS A 84 -15.86 15.34 -3.15
N PRO A 85 -15.80 16.68 -2.91
CA PRO A 85 -14.86 17.27 -1.93
C PRO A 85 -14.95 16.66 -0.51
N ASP A 86 -16.12 16.20 -0.12
CA ASP A 86 -16.41 15.57 1.18
C ASP A 86 -16.49 14.04 1.14
N ASN A 87 -16.35 13.44 -0.06
CA ASN A 87 -16.44 12.00 -0.26
C ASN A 87 -15.61 11.54 -1.46
N HIS A 88 -14.32 11.35 -1.25
CA HIS A 88 -13.37 10.98 -2.31
C HIS A 88 -13.43 9.51 -2.73
N GLY A 89 -14.09 8.66 -1.94
CA GLY A 89 -14.27 7.24 -2.26
C GLY A 89 -13.08 6.35 -1.94
N TRP A 90 -11.88 6.89 -1.72
CA TRP A 90 -10.69 6.11 -1.38
C TRP A 90 -9.68 6.90 -0.53
N ALA A 91 -8.81 6.18 0.14
CA ALA A 91 -7.71 6.69 0.95
C ALA A 91 -6.47 5.81 0.79
N VAL A 92 -5.29 6.37 1.07
CA VAL A 92 -4.05 5.59 1.20
C VAL A 92 -3.78 5.30 2.66
N VAL A 93 -3.48 4.02 2.97
CA VAL A 93 -3.02 3.57 4.28
C VAL A 93 -1.82 2.66 4.10
N THR A 94 -0.62 3.19 4.31
CA THR A 94 0.64 2.51 3.99
C THR A 94 1.52 2.29 5.22
N SER A 95 2.37 1.25 5.18
CA SER A 95 3.43 1.02 6.17
C SER A 95 4.75 1.73 5.83
N ALA A 96 4.84 2.37 4.69
CA ALA A 96 5.98 3.19 4.28
C ALA A 96 5.96 4.56 4.95
N THR A 97 7.10 5.26 4.98
CA THR A 97 7.15 6.65 5.43
C THR A 97 6.35 7.57 4.50
N GLY A 98 5.85 8.67 5.03
CA GLY A 98 4.97 9.58 4.27
C GLY A 98 5.67 10.23 3.08
N ASP A 99 6.95 10.58 3.21
CA ASP A 99 7.74 11.18 2.13
C ASP A 99 7.93 10.18 0.98
N TYR A 100 8.40 8.97 1.29
CA TYR A 100 8.57 7.91 0.28
C TYR A 100 7.25 7.57 -0.41
N ALA A 101 6.20 7.29 0.37
CA ALA A 101 4.93 6.84 -0.20
C ALA A 101 4.29 7.88 -1.13
N ARG A 102 4.36 9.16 -0.79
CA ARG A 102 3.86 10.25 -1.65
C ARG A 102 4.66 10.38 -2.94
N LYS A 103 5.99 10.31 -2.86
CA LYS A 103 6.87 10.33 -4.05
C LYS A 103 6.64 9.11 -4.93
N ALA A 104 6.59 7.92 -4.33
CA ALA A 104 6.34 6.67 -5.04
C ALA A 104 4.99 6.70 -5.76
N LEU A 105 3.91 7.13 -5.11
CA LEU A 105 2.60 7.19 -5.75
C LEU A 105 2.57 8.20 -6.91
N ARG A 106 3.18 9.37 -6.74
CA ARG A 106 3.28 10.36 -7.82
C ARG A 106 4.07 9.85 -9.02
N SER A 107 5.16 9.10 -8.81
CA SER A 107 5.99 8.57 -9.90
C SER A 107 5.23 7.56 -10.77
N THR A 108 4.27 6.82 -10.21
CA THR A 108 3.43 5.88 -10.97
C THR A 108 2.45 6.55 -11.93
N ARG A 109 2.07 7.81 -11.68
CA ARG A 109 1.07 8.56 -12.46
C ARG A 109 -0.28 7.84 -12.61
N VAL A 110 -0.64 7.01 -11.64
CA VAL A 110 -1.93 6.26 -11.68
C VAL A 110 -3.10 7.13 -11.25
N SER A 111 -2.87 8.07 -10.32
CA SER A 111 -3.86 9.06 -9.83
C SER A 111 -3.15 10.18 -9.08
N ASP A 112 -3.86 11.29 -8.86
CA ASP A 112 -3.49 12.27 -7.85
C ASP A 112 -3.56 11.67 -6.45
N LEU A 113 -2.87 12.30 -5.48
CA LEU A 113 -2.93 11.86 -4.09
C LEU A 113 -4.33 12.11 -3.51
N PRO A 114 -4.90 11.14 -2.79
CA PRO A 114 -6.16 11.39 -2.08
C PRO A 114 -5.92 12.33 -0.90
N PRO A 115 -6.95 13.05 -0.43
CA PRO A 115 -6.83 13.95 0.72
C PRO A 115 -6.59 13.20 2.03
N VAL A 116 -7.02 11.94 2.14
CA VAL A 116 -6.74 11.07 3.28
C VAL A 116 -5.58 10.14 2.94
N PHE A 117 -4.49 10.33 3.67
CA PHE A 117 -3.25 9.62 3.46
C PHE A 117 -2.61 9.31 4.81
N VAL A 118 -2.64 8.05 5.22
CA VAL A 118 -2.04 7.54 6.46
C VAL A 118 -0.76 6.78 6.12
N SER A 119 0.33 7.18 6.73
CA SER A 119 1.68 6.59 6.59
C SER A 119 2.15 5.94 7.90
N SER A 120 3.34 5.36 7.89
CA SER A 120 3.97 4.85 9.12
C SER A 120 4.19 5.95 10.16
N ASP A 121 4.35 7.20 9.72
CA ASP A 121 4.68 8.33 10.59
C ASP A 121 3.47 8.81 11.42
N ASP A 122 2.26 8.47 10.97
CA ASP A 122 1.00 8.93 11.57
C ASP A 122 0.50 8.00 12.69
N VAL A 123 1.05 6.80 12.85
CA VAL A 123 0.55 5.77 13.77
C VAL A 123 1.63 5.25 14.71
N GLN A 124 1.26 4.90 15.93
CA GLN A 124 2.18 4.28 16.88
C GLN A 124 2.41 2.80 16.55
N ASN A 125 1.34 2.08 16.21
CA ASN A 125 1.37 0.65 15.94
C ASN A 125 1.14 0.39 14.46
N GLY A 126 2.14 -0.18 13.76
CA GLY A 126 2.07 -0.59 12.36
C GLY A 126 1.23 -1.86 12.14
N LYS A 127 0.94 -2.19 10.88
CA LYS A 127 0.31 -3.46 10.50
C LYS A 127 1.16 -4.64 11.04
N PRO A 128 0.56 -5.65 11.68
CA PRO A 128 -0.84 -6.08 11.63
C PRO A 128 -1.75 -5.50 12.72
N HIS A 129 -1.36 -4.44 13.42
CA HIS A 129 -2.25 -3.73 14.35
C HIS A 129 -3.35 -3.01 13.54
N PRO A 130 -4.61 -2.90 14.06
CA PRO A 130 -5.71 -2.29 13.30
C PRO A 130 -5.62 -0.76 13.19
N GLN A 131 -4.78 -0.11 13.98
CA GLN A 131 -4.68 1.35 14.09
C GLN A 131 -4.58 2.07 12.74
N PRO A 132 -3.75 1.65 11.75
CA PRO A 132 -3.64 2.37 10.49
C PRO A 132 -4.98 2.47 9.74
N TYR A 133 -5.74 1.38 9.65
CA TYR A 133 -7.02 1.37 8.94
C TYR A 133 -8.14 2.05 9.72
N LEU A 134 -8.14 1.95 11.05
CA LEU A 134 -9.07 2.71 11.89
C LEU A 134 -8.84 4.22 11.72
N MET A 135 -7.59 4.67 11.72
CA MET A 135 -7.24 6.07 11.46
C MET A 135 -7.69 6.51 10.06
N GLY A 136 -7.43 5.70 9.03
CA GLY A 136 -7.86 6.01 7.66
C GLY A 136 -9.38 6.14 7.54
N SER A 137 -10.15 5.29 8.21
CA SER A 137 -11.61 5.36 8.22
C SER A 137 -12.13 6.59 8.98
N GLU A 138 -11.52 6.90 10.13
CA GLU A 138 -11.86 8.09 10.92
C GLU A 138 -11.60 9.39 10.13
N MET A 139 -10.41 9.54 9.56
CA MET A 139 -10.05 10.70 8.71
C MET A 139 -10.96 10.82 7.48
N SER A 140 -11.39 9.69 6.93
CA SER A 140 -12.36 9.64 5.81
C SER A 140 -13.81 9.86 6.26
N LYS A 141 -14.07 9.94 7.56
CA LYS A 141 -15.43 10.02 8.15
C LYS A 141 -16.31 8.86 7.70
N LYS A 142 -15.76 7.65 7.62
CA LYS A 142 -16.44 6.44 7.19
C LYS A 142 -16.47 5.41 8.30
N ASP A 143 -17.55 4.64 8.35
CA ASP A 143 -17.67 3.45 9.19
C ASP A 143 -16.78 2.35 8.58
N ILE A 144 -15.79 1.89 9.32
CA ILE A 144 -14.83 0.87 8.87
C ILE A 144 -15.52 -0.43 8.42
N SER A 145 -16.66 -0.79 9.02
CA SER A 145 -17.42 -1.98 8.65
C SER A 145 -18.03 -1.90 7.25
N LYS A 146 -18.14 -0.69 6.69
CA LYS A 146 -18.61 -0.39 5.33
C LYS A 146 -17.48 -0.11 4.35
N CYS A 147 -16.22 -0.20 4.81
CA CYS A 147 -15.06 -0.03 3.97
C CYS A 147 -14.56 -1.37 3.42
N ILE A 148 -13.89 -1.30 2.27
CA ILE A 148 -13.09 -2.40 1.74
C ILE A 148 -11.63 -1.98 1.85
N VAL A 149 -10.84 -2.78 2.57
CA VAL A 149 -9.40 -2.67 2.58
C VAL A 149 -8.86 -3.45 1.38
N VAL A 150 -8.06 -2.81 0.55
CA VAL A 150 -7.35 -3.45 -0.56
C VAL A 150 -5.90 -3.66 -0.14
N GLU A 151 -5.43 -4.91 -0.18
CA GLU A 151 -4.14 -5.32 0.34
C GLU A 151 -3.49 -6.42 -0.52
N ASP A 152 -2.18 -6.64 -0.31
CA ASP A 152 -1.43 -7.71 -0.95
C ASP A 152 -0.56 -8.51 0.03
N ALA A 153 -0.40 -7.99 1.26
CA ALA A 153 0.47 -8.55 2.28
C ALA A 153 -0.32 -9.14 3.46
N PRO A 154 0.11 -10.30 4.03
CA PRO A 154 -0.55 -10.93 5.16
C PRO A 154 -0.75 -10.01 6.38
N ALA A 155 0.26 -9.18 6.69
CA ALA A 155 0.18 -8.23 7.80
C ALA A 155 -0.92 -7.18 7.58
N GLY A 156 -1.08 -6.69 6.34
CA GLY A 156 -2.12 -5.75 5.98
C GLY A 156 -3.50 -6.38 5.96
N VAL A 157 -3.65 -7.60 5.41
CA VAL A 157 -4.91 -8.35 5.47
C VAL A 157 -5.37 -8.51 6.92
N LEU A 158 -4.48 -8.99 7.81
CA LEU A 158 -4.80 -9.17 9.22
C LEU A 158 -5.14 -7.85 9.92
N SER A 159 -4.46 -6.75 9.57
CA SER A 159 -4.74 -5.39 10.07
C SER A 159 -6.15 -4.94 9.68
N GLY A 160 -6.53 -5.08 8.40
CA GLY A 160 -7.86 -4.75 7.91
C GLY A 160 -8.97 -5.57 8.59
N LYS A 161 -8.76 -6.88 8.75
CA LYS A 161 -9.70 -7.75 9.46
C LYS A 161 -9.86 -7.37 10.93
N ARG A 162 -8.76 -7.08 11.63
CA ARG A 162 -8.79 -6.61 13.02
C ARG A 162 -9.45 -5.25 13.18
N ALA A 163 -9.38 -4.40 12.18
CA ALA A 163 -10.10 -3.12 12.15
C ALA A 163 -11.62 -3.29 11.93
N GLY A 164 -12.08 -4.46 11.47
CA GLY A 164 -13.50 -4.73 11.20
C GLY A 164 -13.91 -4.48 9.74
N ALA A 165 -12.96 -4.23 8.84
CA ALA A 165 -13.24 -4.08 7.42
C ALA A 165 -13.44 -5.41 6.69
N ARG A 166 -14.07 -5.36 5.51
CA ARG A 166 -13.89 -6.40 4.49
C ARG A 166 -12.55 -6.20 3.81
N VAL A 167 -11.87 -7.30 3.46
CA VAL A 167 -10.54 -7.25 2.83
C VAL A 167 -10.57 -7.94 1.48
N LEU A 168 -10.22 -7.18 0.44
CA LEU A 168 -9.91 -7.68 -0.89
C LEU A 168 -8.39 -7.75 -1.02
N ALA A 169 -7.85 -8.95 -1.19
CA ALA A 169 -6.41 -9.17 -1.30
C ALA A 169 -6.00 -9.45 -2.76
N CYS A 170 -4.92 -8.81 -3.18
CA CYS A 170 -4.30 -8.99 -4.50
C CYS A 170 -3.09 -9.93 -4.39
N MET A 171 -2.98 -10.89 -5.32
CA MET A 171 -1.84 -11.83 -5.38
C MET A 171 -0.59 -11.20 -6.02
N THR A 172 -0.32 -9.95 -5.73
CA THR A 172 0.82 -9.21 -6.30
C THR A 172 2.14 -9.49 -5.59
N THR A 173 2.09 -9.86 -4.31
CA THR A 173 3.28 -10.18 -3.50
C THR A 173 3.23 -11.57 -2.88
N HIS A 174 2.02 -12.12 -2.60
CA HIS A 174 1.84 -13.40 -1.94
C HIS A 174 0.79 -14.25 -2.67
N GLY A 175 0.92 -15.59 -2.53
CA GLY A 175 -0.06 -16.54 -3.08
C GLY A 175 -1.38 -16.53 -2.31
N ALA A 176 -2.44 -16.96 -2.98
CA ALA A 176 -3.82 -16.96 -2.47
C ALA A 176 -3.97 -17.67 -1.12
N GLU A 177 -3.35 -18.83 -0.94
CA GLU A 177 -3.43 -19.62 0.29
C GLU A 177 -3.03 -18.79 1.53
N ARG A 178 -1.93 -18.05 1.41
CA ARG A 178 -1.43 -17.20 2.50
C ARG A 178 -2.35 -16.03 2.80
N LEU A 179 -2.96 -15.44 1.78
CA LEU A 179 -3.90 -14.34 1.93
C LEU A 179 -5.21 -14.82 2.57
N TRP A 180 -5.76 -15.95 2.12
CA TRP A 180 -6.92 -16.60 2.75
C TRP A 180 -6.67 -16.96 4.21
N LYS A 181 -5.51 -17.54 4.53
CA LYS A 181 -5.13 -17.91 5.90
C LYS A 181 -5.11 -16.70 6.85
N ASN A 182 -4.83 -15.51 6.35
CA ASN A 182 -4.83 -14.27 7.15
C ASN A 182 -6.19 -13.56 7.17
N GLY A 183 -7.23 -14.15 6.59
CA GLY A 183 -8.61 -13.72 6.72
C GLY A 183 -9.12 -12.80 5.62
N ALA A 184 -8.49 -12.78 4.43
CA ALA A 184 -9.06 -12.07 3.28
C ALA A 184 -10.49 -12.54 3.00
N ASP A 185 -11.41 -11.63 2.68
CA ASP A 185 -12.78 -11.96 2.28
C ASP A 185 -12.86 -12.24 0.77
N TYR A 186 -11.95 -11.64 0.00
CA TYR A 186 -11.83 -11.82 -1.45
C TYR A 186 -10.35 -11.90 -1.80
N VAL A 187 -10.00 -12.73 -2.78
CA VAL A 187 -8.64 -12.81 -3.34
C VAL A 187 -8.72 -12.75 -4.85
N VAL A 188 -8.00 -11.83 -5.44
CA VAL A 188 -7.92 -11.62 -6.89
C VAL A 188 -6.47 -11.64 -7.34
N LYS A 189 -6.23 -11.86 -8.64
CA LYS A 189 -4.89 -11.80 -9.21
C LYS A 189 -4.25 -10.42 -9.01
N ASP A 190 -4.96 -9.40 -9.46
CA ASP A 190 -4.61 -7.98 -9.36
C ASP A 190 -5.89 -7.14 -9.55
N LEU A 191 -5.79 -5.81 -9.53
CA LEU A 191 -6.95 -4.93 -9.65
C LEU A 191 -7.55 -4.84 -11.05
N SER A 192 -6.97 -5.46 -12.06
CA SER A 192 -7.62 -5.58 -13.39
C SER A 192 -8.85 -6.48 -13.36
N CYS A 193 -9.00 -7.29 -12.30
CA CYS A 193 -10.18 -8.13 -12.07
C CYS A 193 -11.29 -7.40 -11.28
N VAL A 194 -11.11 -6.11 -10.97
CA VAL A 194 -12.01 -5.34 -10.10
C VAL A 194 -12.54 -4.13 -10.86
N SER A 195 -13.80 -3.82 -10.66
CA SER A 195 -14.42 -2.58 -11.13
C SER A 195 -15.19 -1.91 -9.99
N ALA A 196 -15.35 -0.61 -10.08
CA ALA A 196 -16.09 0.17 -9.10
C ALA A 196 -17.12 1.07 -9.80
N LYS A 197 -18.24 1.29 -9.14
CA LYS A 197 -19.25 2.28 -9.56
C LYS A 197 -19.79 3.02 -8.35
N TRP A 198 -20.38 4.18 -8.60
CA TRP A 198 -21.04 4.95 -7.56
C TRP A 198 -22.54 4.63 -7.54
N GLU A 199 -23.04 4.19 -6.38
CA GLU A 199 -24.46 3.99 -6.13
C GLU A 199 -24.86 4.68 -4.82
N ASN A 200 -25.86 5.54 -4.85
CA ASN A 200 -26.36 6.28 -3.67
C ASN A 200 -25.27 7.00 -2.86
N GLY A 201 -24.25 7.54 -3.53
CA GLY A 201 -23.14 8.25 -2.89
C GLY A 201 -22.10 7.32 -2.23
N GLN A 202 -22.10 6.04 -2.57
CA GLN A 202 -21.14 5.04 -2.10
C GLN A 202 -20.46 4.36 -3.29
N VAL A 203 -19.20 3.98 -3.10
CA VAL A 203 -18.48 3.11 -4.04
C VAL A 203 -18.89 1.68 -3.80
N VAL A 204 -19.32 0.99 -4.85
CA VAL A 204 -19.72 -0.42 -4.85
C VAL A 204 -19.02 -1.18 -5.96
#